data_30e091a755e886dd61438b8453e2564f
#
_entry.id   30e091a755e886dd61438b8453e2564f
#
_cell.length_a   1.000
_cell.length_b   1.000
_cell.length_c   1.000
_cell.angle_alpha   90.00
_cell.angle_beta   90.00
_cell.angle_gamma   90.00
#
_symmetry.space_group_name_H-M   'P 1'
#
loop_
_entity.id
_entity.type
_entity.pdbx_description
1 polymer ?
#
loop_
_entity_poly.entity_id
_entity_poly.type
_entity_poly.pdbx_seq_one_letter_code
_entity_poly.pdbx_strand_id
1 'polypeptide(L)'
;MPRADRLTTLISRFTLKVHPAPLGEATLVVLAGADESPSKAVFQPRRCGFDIASDRVLVAARVDWGGISNPLVSALPPVIEVDMTRDAETLALARLMKSEIEAQRCGAASVVNRLGEVLVVRILRGQIEAGSTRPGVLAGLSDPRLSRAIVAIHDRPGHSWRNEDLADIAGLSRSRFADMFLTAVGEPPAAYLRKWRLTLARQDVEKGHRVDAIARRYGYGSPEGFTRAFRKQFGTQPIALRPKPAA
;
A
#
# COMPACT_ATOMS: atom_id res chain seq x y z
N MET A 1 25.20 4.56 -5.43
CA MET A 1 24.02 5.42 -5.35
C MET A 1 23.09 4.87 -4.28
N PRO A 2 22.57 5.67 -3.32
CA PRO A 2 21.61 5.18 -2.36
C PRO A 2 20.39 4.62 -3.13
N ARG A 3 19.93 3.43 -2.75
CA ARG A 3 18.68 2.86 -3.29
C ARG A 3 17.55 3.85 -3.00
N ALA A 4 16.84 4.30 -4.05
CA ALA A 4 15.65 5.14 -3.86
C ALA A 4 14.69 4.41 -2.91
N ASP A 5 14.19 5.12 -1.91
CA ASP A 5 13.21 4.58 -0.99
C ASP A 5 11.87 4.41 -1.73
N ARG A 6 11.54 3.16 -2.04
CA ARG A 6 10.44 2.79 -2.92
C ARG A 6 9.08 2.75 -2.23
N LEU A 7 9.07 2.70 -0.89
CA LEU A 7 7.88 2.45 -0.10
C LEU A 7 7.50 3.59 0.84
N THR A 8 8.45 4.39 1.32
CA THR A 8 8.19 5.40 2.38
C THR A 8 7.07 6.35 1.98
N THR A 9 7.10 6.91 0.77
CA THR A 9 6.04 7.83 0.34
C THR A 9 4.68 7.15 0.25
N LEU A 10 4.62 5.90 -0.25
CA LEU A 10 3.38 5.13 -0.30
C LEU A 10 2.84 4.83 1.10
N ILE A 11 3.70 4.38 2.01
CA ILE A 11 3.31 4.06 3.38
C ILE A 11 2.86 5.31 4.13
N SER A 12 3.57 6.43 3.97
CA SER A 12 3.21 7.69 4.63
C SER A 12 1.89 8.31 4.12
N ARG A 13 1.51 8.04 2.87
CA ARG A 13 0.26 8.54 2.28
C ARG A 13 -0.98 7.73 2.65
N PHE A 14 -0.80 6.46 3.01
CA PHE A 14 -1.89 5.59 3.45
C PHE A 14 -1.61 5.14 4.88
N THR A 15 -2.40 5.62 5.82
CA THR A 15 -2.25 5.22 7.22
C THR A 15 -2.44 3.71 7.34
N LEU A 16 -1.34 3.01 7.57
CA LEU A 16 -1.33 1.58 7.88
C LEU A 16 -1.65 1.42 9.36
N LYS A 17 -2.63 0.59 9.68
CA LYS A 17 -2.95 0.18 11.06
C LYS A 17 -3.09 -1.32 11.10
N VAL A 18 -2.52 -1.92 12.13
CA VAL A 18 -2.62 -3.35 12.37
C VAL A 18 -3.11 -3.54 13.81
N HIS A 19 -4.23 -4.19 13.99
CA HIS A 19 -4.77 -4.44 15.33
C HIS A 19 -5.18 -5.90 15.48
N PRO A 20 -5.08 -6.47 16.68
CA PRO A 20 -5.56 -7.82 16.95
C PRO A 20 -7.02 -7.95 16.52
N ALA A 21 -7.38 -9.06 15.91
CA ALA A 21 -8.73 -9.33 15.46
C ALA A 21 -9.06 -10.82 15.57
N PRO A 22 -10.33 -11.18 15.74
CA PRO A 22 -10.76 -12.58 15.64
C PRO A 22 -10.40 -13.18 14.28
N LEU A 23 -10.15 -14.48 14.23
CA LEU A 23 -9.72 -15.17 13.01
C LEU A 23 -10.65 -14.93 11.81
N GLY A 24 -11.97 -14.84 12.05
CA GLY A 24 -12.96 -14.55 10.99
C GLY A 24 -12.89 -13.11 10.42
N GLU A 25 -12.24 -12.18 11.12
CA GLU A 25 -12.05 -10.79 10.67
C GLU A 25 -10.60 -10.47 10.31
N ALA A 26 -9.68 -11.37 10.64
CA ALA A 26 -8.27 -11.18 10.39
C ALA A 26 -7.96 -11.15 8.89
N THR A 27 -6.96 -10.37 8.51
CA THR A 27 -6.36 -10.33 7.17
C THR A 27 -4.91 -10.77 7.18
N LEU A 28 -4.30 -10.87 8.36
CA LEU A 28 -2.95 -11.32 8.60
C LEU A 28 -2.96 -12.33 9.75
N VAL A 29 -2.32 -13.47 9.54
CA VAL A 29 -2.10 -14.46 10.59
C VAL A 29 -0.65 -14.89 10.62
N VAL A 30 -0.17 -15.24 11.82
CA VAL A 30 1.11 -15.93 12.03
C VAL A 30 0.80 -17.33 12.56
N LEU A 31 1.34 -18.33 11.89
CA LEU A 31 1.10 -19.73 12.17
C LEU A 31 2.27 -20.35 12.95
N ALA A 32 1.94 -21.27 13.84
CA ALA A 32 2.89 -22.12 14.56
C ALA A 32 3.56 -23.14 13.63
N GLY A 33 4.84 -23.38 13.88
CA GLY A 33 5.56 -24.56 13.42
C GLY A 33 5.28 -25.78 14.31
N ALA A 34 6.04 -26.84 14.08
CA ALA A 34 5.92 -28.07 14.86
C ALA A 34 6.37 -27.88 16.33
N ASP A 35 7.22 -26.89 16.60
CA ASP A 35 7.77 -26.51 17.90
C ASP A 35 6.97 -25.38 18.57
N GLU A 36 5.75 -25.11 18.12
CA GLU A 36 4.88 -24.00 18.58
C GLU A 36 5.51 -22.60 18.43
N SER A 37 6.65 -22.49 17.74
CA SER A 37 7.24 -21.20 17.41
C SER A 37 6.64 -20.64 16.11
N PRO A 38 6.70 -19.31 15.89
CA PRO A 38 6.26 -18.72 14.61
C PRO A 38 7.03 -19.33 13.44
N SER A 39 6.33 -19.74 12.40
CA SER A 39 6.95 -20.37 11.23
C SER A 39 6.55 -19.70 9.90
N LYS A 40 5.28 -19.34 9.76
CA LYS A 40 4.73 -18.77 8.53
C LYS A 40 3.81 -17.60 8.83
N ALA A 41 3.93 -16.51 8.06
CA ALA A 41 2.90 -15.48 7.99
C ALA A 41 2.05 -15.64 6.73
N VAL A 42 0.75 -15.47 6.86
CA VAL A 42 -0.20 -15.46 5.74
C VAL A 42 -0.97 -14.14 5.75
N PHE A 43 -0.87 -13.39 4.66
CA PHE A 43 -1.53 -12.11 4.50
C PHE A 43 -2.52 -12.13 3.33
N GLN A 44 -3.77 -11.75 3.58
CA GLN A 44 -4.84 -11.63 2.60
C GLN A 44 -5.28 -10.15 2.49
N PRO A 45 -4.68 -9.34 1.61
CA PRO A 45 -4.90 -7.88 1.58
C PRO A 45 -6.33 -7.43 1.31
N ARG A 46 -7.14 -8.30 0.70
CA ARG A 46 -8.49 -7.97 0.18
C ARG A 46 -9.61 -8.85 0.71
N ARG A 47 -9.30 -9.82 1.55
CA ARG A 47 -10.27 -10.74 2.12
C ARG A 47 -10.04 -10.88 3.61
N CYS A 48 -11.12 -10.82 4.39
CA CYS A 48 -11.10 -11.14 5.82
C CYS A 48 -11.47 -12.61 6.04
N GLY A 49 -10.92 -13.15 7.14
CA GLY A 49 -11.20 -14.49 7.61
C GLY A 49 -10.28 -15.55 7.00
N PHE A 50 -9.90 -16.49 7.85
CA PHE A 50 -9.09 -17.64 7.49
C PHE A 50 -9.82 -18.92 7.90
N ASP A 51 -9.81 -19.91 7.00
CA ASP A 51 -10.27 -21.27 7.29
C ASP A 51 -9.06 -22.11 7.73
N ILE A 52 -8.62 -21.89 8.97
CA ILE A 52 -7.44 -22.50 9.57
C ILE A 52 -7.81 -22.91 11.00
N ALA A 53 -7.33 -24.07 11.45
CA ALA A 53 -7.50 -24.52 12.82
C ALA A 53 -6.88 -23.50 13.80
N SER A 54 -7.65 -23.07 14.81
CA SER A 54 -7.31 -21.97 15.70
C SER A 54 -6.10 -22.29 16.60
N ASP A 55 -5.85 -23.54 16.92
CA ASP A 55 -4.72 -24.04 17.69
C ASP A 55 -3.37 -23.80 17.00
N ARG A 56 -3.37 -23.61 15.67
CA ARG A 56 -2.18 -23.29 14.89
C ARG A 56 -1.91 -21.78 14.75
N VAL A 57 -2.81 -20.93 15.20
CA VAL A 57 -2.72 -19.48 15.00
C VAL A 57 -2.11 -18.81 16.24
N LEU A 58 -0.91 -18.27 16.11
CA LEU A 58 -0.22 -17.54 17.17
C LEU A 58 -0.60 -16.06 17.23
N VAL A 59 -0.84 -15.45 16.06
CA VAL A 59 -1.25 -14.05 15.91
C VAL A 59 -2.33 -14.00 14.86
N ALA A 60 -3.45 -13.36 15.18
CA ALA A 60 -4.47 -12.96 14.22
C ALA A 60 -4.68 -11.45 14.30
N ALA A 61 -4.57 -10.78 13.18
CA ALA A 61 -4.65 -9.33 13.10
C ALA A 61 -5.40 -8.86 11.84
N ARG A 62 -6.09 -7.75 11.97
CA ARG A 62 -6.67 -7.01 10.86
C ARG A 62 -5.70 -5.90 10.43
N VAL A 63 -5.44 -5.84 9.15
CA VAL A 63 -4.64 -4.79 8.51
C VAL A 63 -5.58 -3.83 7.81
N ASP A 64 -5.70 -2.62 8.32
CA ASP A 64 -6.43 -1.53 7.70
C ASP A 64 -5.45 -0.60 6.99
N TRP A 65 -5.61 -0.48 5.69
CA TRP A 65 -4.66 0.26 4.85
C TRP A 65 -5.34 0.97 3.67
N GLY A 66 -6.44 1.64 3.93
CA GLY A 66 -7.18 2.40 2.91
C GLY A 66 -7.92 1.55 1.86
N GLY A 67 -8.05 0.23 2.10
CA GLY A 67 -8.82 -0.69 1.27
C GLY A 67 -8.40 -0.71 -0.20
N ILE A 68 -9.35 -0.95 -1.10
CA ILE A 68 -9.14 -1.03 -2.56
C ILE A 68 -8.70 0.30 -3.19
N SER A 69 -8.87 1.41 -2.48
CA SER A 69 -8.39 2.73 -2.94
C SER A 69 -6.87 2.85 -2.85
N ASN A 70 -6.21 2.00 -2.06
CA ASN A 70 -4.75 1.95 -1.99
C ASN A 70 -4.19 1.14 -3.17
N PRO A 71 -3.39 1.74 -4.07
CA PRO A 71 -2.83 1.05 -5.22
C PRO A 71 -1.90 -0.11 -4.85
N LEU A 72 -1.26 -0.07 -3.67
CA LEU A 72 -0.48 -1.21 -3.17
C LEU A 72 -1.38 -2.41 -2.89
N VAL A 73 -2.47 -2.22 -2.16
CA VAL A 73 -3.42 -3.30 -1.84
C VAL A 73 -3.98 -3.94 -3.11
N SER A 74 -4.29 -3.13 -4.13
CA SER A 74 -4.80 -3.64 -5.41
C SER A 74 -3.74 -4.40 -6.23
N ALA A 75 -2.46 -4.06 -6.07
CA ALA A 75 -1.34 -4.70 -6.77
C ALA A 75 -0.82 -5.97 -6.08
N LEU A 76 -1.18 -6.20 -4.81
CA LEU A 76 -0.77 -7.39 -4.07
C LEU A 76 -1.47 -8.65 -4.59
N PRO A 77 -0.81 -9.82 -4.51
CA PRO A 77 -1.47 -11.12 -4.69
C PRO A 77 -2.66 -11.27 -3.72
N PRO A 78 -3.65 -12.12 -4.06
CA PRO A 78 -4.79 -12.36 -3.17
C PRO A 78 -4.38 -12.99 -1.84
N VAL A 79 -3.33 -13.79 -1.84
CA VAL A 79 -2.71 -14.41 -0.67
C VAL A 79 -1.21 -14.28 -0.80
N ILE A 80 -0.55 -13.89 0.28
CA ILE A 80 0.90 -13.83 0.40
C ILE A 80 1.30 -14.72 1.57
N GLU A 81 2.14 -15.70 1.28
CA GLU A 81 2.74 -16.57 2.30
C GLU A 81 4.20 -16.23 2.44
N VAL A 82 4.67 -16.09 3.68
CA VAL A 82 6.06 -15.79 3.99
C VAL A 82 6.57 -16.83 4.98
N ASP A 83 7.57 -17.60 4.55
CA ASP A 83 8.33 -18.47 5.44
C ASP A 83 9.26 -17.60 6.31
N MET A 84 8.97 -17.57 7.60
CA MET A 84 9.69 -16.74 8.56
C MET A 84 10.93 -17.44 9.13
N THR A 85 11.06 -18.75 8.92
CA THR A 85 12.17 -19.55 9.46
C THR A 85 13.51 -19.16 8.86
N ARG A 86 13.48 -18.55 7.65
CA ARG A 86 14.67 -18.09 6.92
C ARG A 86 15.06 -16.64 7.20
N ASP A 87 14.27 -15.93 7.99
CA ASP A 87 14.49 -14.51 8.32
C ASP A 87 14.40 -14.30 9.83
N ALA A 88 15.56 -14.33 10.48
CA ALA A 88 15.67 -14.20 11.93
C ALA A 88 15.02 -12.94 12.49
N GLU A 89 15.06 -11.81 11.74
CA GLU A 89 14.46 -10.55 12.18
C GLU A 89 12.93 -10.63 12.11
N THR A 90 12.36 -11.19 11.04
CA THR A 90 10.91 -11.37 10.92
C THR A 90 10.40 -12.38 11.93
N LEU A 91 11.17 -13.44 12.22
CA LEU A 91 10.86 -14.41 13.24
C LEU A 91 10.86 -13.78 14.66
N ALA A 92 11.86 -12.96 14.98
CA ALA A 92 11.94 -12.25 16.27
C ALA A 92 10.76 -11.28 16.45
N LEU A 93 10.37 -10.57 15.38
CA LEU A 93 9.21 -9.69 15.37
C LEU A 93 7.91 -10.45 15.70
N ALA A 94 7.69 -11.59 15.08
CA ALA A 94 6.50 -12.42 15.32
C ALA A 94 6.49 -13.02 16.75
N ARG A 95 7.64 -13.42 17.28
CA ARG A 95 7.77 -13.88 18.68
C ARG A 95 7.38 -12.78 19.66
N LEU A 96 7.82 -11.55 19.39
CA LEU A 96 7.48 -10.40 20.23
C LEU A 96 5.97 -10.11 20.16
N MET A 97 5.36 -10.15 18.97
CA MET A 97 3.91 -9.98 18.82
C MET A 97 3.12 -11.03 19.61
N LYS A 98 3.53 -12.32 19.51
CA LYS A 98 2.95 -13.42 20.29
C LYS A 98 3.03 -13.14 21.79
N SER A 99 4.22 -12.82 22.29
CA SER A 99 4.46 -12.54 23.72
C SER A 99 3.59 -11.38 24.25
N GLU A 100 3.40 -10.31 23.46
CA GLU A 100 2.54 -9.19 23.89
C GLU A 100 1.05 -9.58 23.94
N ILE A 101 0.59 -10.42 22.99
CA ILE A 101 -0.79 -10.91 22.98
C ILE A 101 -1.07 -11.83 24.17
N GLU A 102 -0.17 -12.78 24.44
CA GLU A 102 -0.30 -13.75 25.54
C GLU A 102 -0.23 -13.09 26.92
N ALA A 103 0.70 -12.17 27.09
CA ALA A 103 0.91 -11.51 28.37
C ALA A 103 -0.14 -10.44 28.71
N GLN A 104 -0.96 -10.00 27.76
CA GLN A 104 -2.00 -8.97 27.91
C GLN A 104 -1.52 -7.73 28.72
N ARG A 105 -0.27 -7.30 28.47
CA ARG A 105 0.33 -6.18 29.19
C ARG A 105 -0.38 -4.87 28.90
N CYS A 106 -0.28 -3.92 29.83
CA CYS A 106 -0.73 -2.55 29.58
C CYS A 106 -0.03 -2.01 28.32
N GLY A 107 -0.80 -1.55 27.31
CA GLY A 107 -0.26 -1.09 26.04
C GLY A 107 -0.01 -2.17 24.98
N ALA A 108 -0.24 -3.47 25.27
CA ALA A 108 0.01 -4.57 24.34
C ALA A 108 -0.62 -4.34 22.95
N ALA A 109 -1.86 -3.85 22.88
CA ALA A 109 -2.52 -3.54 21.60
C ALA A 109 -1.75 -2.48 20.78
N SER A 110 -1.14 -1.49 21.44
CA SER A 110 -0.32 -0.47 20.77
C SER A 110 1.00 -1.06 20.27
N VAL A 111 1.63 -1.94 21.04
CA VAL A 111 2.86 -2.64 20.64
C VAL A 111 2.57 -3.54 19.44
N VAL A 112 1.53 -4.37 19.51
CA VAL A 112 1.13 -5.28 18.43
C VAL A 112 0.82 -4.51 17.14
N ASN A 113 0.16 -3.34 17.23
CA ASN A 113 -0.08 -2.48 16.07
C ASN A 113 1.24 -2.06 15.41
N ARG A 114 2.20 -1.54 16.18
CA ARG A 114 3.50 -1.08 15.65
C ARG A 114 4.33 -2.21 15.04
N LEU A 115 4.38 -3.36 15.73
CA LEU A 115 5.09 -4.53 15.23
C LEU A 115 4.41 -5.10 13.97
N GLY A 116 3.09 -5.09 13.93
CA GLY A 116 2.30 -5.49 12.76
C GLY A 116 2.53 -4.59 11.56
N GLU A 117 2.63 -3.26 11.76
CA GLU A 117 3.01 -2.32 10.71
C GLU A 117 4.39 -2.67 10.12
N VAL A 118 5.39 -2.95 10.99
CA VAL A 118 6.72 -3.38 10.55
C VAL A 118 6.65 -4.70 9.78
N LEU A 119 5.89 -5.67 10.25
CA LEU A 119 5.73 -6.98 9.58
C LEU A 119 5.13 -6.80 8.18
N VAL A 120 4.09 -5.99 8.02
CA VAL A 120 3.50 -5.70 6.70
C VAL A 120 4.51 -5.04 5.77
N VAL A 121 5.31 -4.08 6.26
CA VAL A 121 6.37 -3.44 5.46
C VAL A 121 7.41 -4.45 4.99
N ARG A 122 7.81 -5.41 5.85
CA ARG A 122 8.74 -6.49 5.48
C ARG A 122 8.14 -7.42 4.42
N ILE A 123 6.88 -7.80 4.56
CA ILE A 123 6.15 -8.59 3.55
C ILE A 123 6.18 -7.87 2.19
N LEU A 124 5.93 -6.55 2.16
CA LEU A 124 5.97 -5.77 0.92
C LEU A 124 7.36 -5.70 0.30
N ARG A 125 8.41 -5.51 1.11
CA ARG A 125 9.80 -5.55 0.63
C ARG A 125 10.10 -6.90 -0.03
N GLY A 126 9.74 -8.00 0.63
CA GLY A 126 9.90 -9.33 0.05
C GLY A 126 9.16 -9.50 -1.28
N GLN A 127 7.95 -8.95 -1.43
CA GLN A 127 7.21 -8.99 -2.70
C GLN A 127 7.88 -8.14 -3.80
N ILE A 128 8.48 -7.00 -3.46
CA ILE A 128 9.24 -6.18 -4.42
C ILE A 128 10.54 -6.87 -4.83
N GLU A 129 11.24 -7.50 -3.89
CA GLU A 129 12.51 -8.20 -4.12
C GLU A 129 12.33 -9.50 -4.91
N ALA A 130 11.27 -10.24 -4.63
CA ALA A 130 10.90 -11.44 -5.39
C ALA A 130 10.49 -11.14 -6.85
N GLY A 131 10.16 -9.89 -7.16
CA GLY A 131 9.64 -9.50 -8.47
C GLY A 131 8.18 -9.94 -8.64
N SER A 132 7.28 -9.00 -8.88
CA SER A 132 5.87 -9.36 -9.14
C SER A 132 5.71 -9.85 -10.58
N THR A 133 5.13 -11.04 -10.75
CA THR A 133 4.77 -11.57 -12.07
C THR A 133 3.48 -10.95 -12.62
N ARG A 134 2.72 -10.23 -11.80
CA ARG A 134 1.49 -9.55 -12.19
C ARG A 134 1.74 -8.08 -12.44
N PRO A 135 1.20 -7.49 -13.53
CA PRO A 135 1.26 -6.05 -13.75
C PRO A 135 0.65 -5.29 -12.57
N GLY A 136 1.32 -4.21 -12.15
CA GLY A 136 0.89 -3.35 -11.06
C GLY A 136 2.04 -2.51 -10.51
N VAL A 137 1.73 -1.64 -9.53
CA VAL A 137 2.75 -0.75 -8.94
C VAL A 137 3.93 -1.52 -8.35
N LEU A 138 3.72 -2.70 -7.78
CA LEU A 138 4.82 -3.52 -7.21
C LEU A 138 5.78 -4.01 -8.29
N ALA A 139 5.28 -4.46 -9.45
CA ALA A 139 6.14 -4.85 -10.56
C ALA A 139 6.93 -3.65 -11.11
N GLY A 140 6.30 -2.47 -11.19
CA GLY A 140 7.00 -1.23 -11.54
C GLY A 140 8.07 -0.84 -10.52
N LEU A 141 7.81 -1.03 -9.23
CA LEU A 141 8.77 -0.76 -8.15
C LEU A 141 9.90 -1.81 -8.10
N SER A 142 9.70 -3.01 -8.62
CA SER A 142 10.74 -4.04 -8.70
C SER A 142 11.80 -3.71 -9.76
N ASP A 143 11.44 -3.05 -10.86
CA ASP A 143 12.42 -2.56 -11.85
C ASP A 143 13.16 -1.31 -11.32
N PRO A 144 14.50 -1.34 -11.23
CA PRO A 144 15.28 -0.22 -10.68
C PRO A 144 15.16 1.09 -11.47
N ARG A 145 14.81 1.04 -12.75
CA ARG A 145 14.65 2.21 -13.63
C ARG A 145 13.25 2.79 -13.46
N LEU A 146 12.21 1.97 -13.59
CA LEU A 146 10.82 2.40 -13.43
C LEU A 146 10.53 2.88 -12.01
N SER A 147 11.16 2.26 -10.99
CA SER A 147 10.97 2.66 -9.60
C SER A 147 11.34 4.12 -9.36
N ARG A 148 12.38 4.66 -10.02
CA ARG A 148 12.77 6.08 -9.91
C ARG A 148 11.67 7.02 -10.41
N ALA A 149 11.07 6.71 -11.56
CA ALA A 149 9.97 7.48 -12.13
C ALA A 149 8.69 7.38 -11.26
N ILE A 150 8.38 6.18 -10.77
CA ILE A 150 7.22 5.96 -9.88
C ILE A 150 7.39 6.74 -8.57
N VAL A 151 8.56 6.69 -7.95
CA VAL A 151 8.88 7.47 -6.73
C VAL A 151 8.74 8.98 -7.01
N ALA A 152 9.25 9.47 -8.13
CA ALA A 152 9.12 10.89 -8.51
C ALA A 152 7.64 11.32 -8.66
N ILE A 153 6.81 10.46 -9.26
CA ILE A 153 5.35 10.68 -9.34
C ILE A 153 4.73 10.75 -7.93
N HIS A 154 5.11 9.82 -7.06
CA HIS A 154 4.54 9.72 -5.71
C HIS A 154 4.93 10.91 -4.83
N ASP A 155 6.18 11.36 -4.91
CA ASP A 155 6.70 12.47 -4.11
C ASP A 155 6.12 13.81 -4.56
N ARG A 156 5.93 14.00 -5.86
CA ARG A 156 5.47 15.26 -6.45
C ARG A 156 4.26 15.07 -7.38
N PRO A 157 3.11 14.62 -6.86
CA PRO A 157 1.93 14.29 -7.67
C PRO A 157 1.35 15.51 -8.40
N GLY A 158 1.47 16.72 -7.84
CA GLY A 158 1.00 17.97 -8.46
C GLY A 158 1.89 18.51 -9.57
N HIS A 159 3.12 18.01 -9.70
CA HIS A 159 4.04 18.44 -10.74
C HIS A 159 3.57 18.08 -12.14
N SER A 160 3.77 18.96 -13.14
CA SER A 160 3.36 18.74 -14.55
C SER A 160 4.31 17.77 -15.26
N TRP A 161 4.32 16.51 -14.83
CA TRP A 161 5.14 15.46 -15.42
C TRP A 161 4.78 15.19 -16.86
N ARG A 162 5.75 15.29 -17.78
CA ARG A 162 5.69 14.77 -19.13
C ARG A 162 6.32 13.38 -19.20
N ASN A 163 6.02 12.60 -20.23
CA ASN A 163 6.64 11.29 -20.41
C ASN A 163 8.16 11.40 -20.63
N GLU A 164 8.62 12.49 -21.23
CA GLU A 164 10.05 12.78 -21.39
C GLU A 164 10.75 12.91 -20.05
N ASP A 165 10.20 13.73 -19.13
CA ASP A 165 10.79 13.98 -17.80
C ASP A 165 10.91 12.66 -17.01
N LEU A 166 9.88 11.82 -17.08
CA LEU A 166 9.85 10.51 -16.40
C LEU A 166 10.80 9.49 -17.05
N ALA A 167 10.94 9.53 -18.38
CA ALA A 167 11.88 8.70 -19.12
C ALA A 167 13.33 9.06 -18.77
N ASP A 168 13.65 10.35 -18.67
CA ASP A 168 14.97 10.85 -18.27
C ASP A 168 15.32 10.39 -16.84
N ILE A 169 14.38 10.51 -15.90
CA ILE A 169 14.52 10.01 -14.52
C ILE A 169 14.77 8.48 -14.52
N ALA A 170 14.09 7.74 -15.38
CA ALA A 170 14.26 6.31 -15.52
C ALA A 170 15.59 5.94 -16.22
N GLY A 171 16.24 6.88 -16.93
CA GLY A 171 17.39 6.63 -17.77
C GLY A 171 17.04 5.80 -19.01
N LEU A 172 15.89 6.11 -19.64
CA LEU A 172 15.34 5.40 -20.80
C LEU A 172 14.94 6.39 -21.89
N SER A 173 14.89 5.93 -23.15
CA SER A 173 14.21 6.69 -24.19
C SER A 173 12.69 6.75 -23.92
N ARG A 174 12.03 7.78 -24.42
CA ARG A 174 10.58 7.99 -24.23
C ARG A 174 9.73 6.77 -24.63
N SER A 175 9.99 6.18 -25.78
CA SER A 175 9.25 5.00 -26.26
C SER A 175 9.52 3.80 -25.35
N ARG A 176 10.78 3.52 -25.05
CA ARG A 176 11.17 2.40 -24.18
C ARG A 176 10.57 2.53 -22.78
N PHE A 177 10.57 3.74 -22.22
CA PHE A 177 9.92 4.02 -20.92
C PHE A 177 8.43 3.73 -20.94
N ALA A 178 7.71 4.24 -21.98
CA ALA A 178 6.26 4.05 -22.08
C ALA A 178 5.90 2.56 -22.20
N ASP A 179 6.60 1.81 -23.04
CA ASP A 179 6.38 0.37 -23.26
C ASP A 179 6.66 -0.44 -22.00
N MET A 180 7.81 -0.19 -21.36
CA MET A 180 8.17 -0.90 -20.12
C MET A 180 7.23 -0.57 -18.98
N PHE A 181 6.83 0.70 -18.86
CA PHE A 181 5.90 1.13 -17.82
C PHE A 181 4.52 0.48 -18.01
N LEU A 182 4.00 0.48 -19.24
CA LEU A 182 2.73 -0.18 -19.58
C LEU A 182 2.79 -1.68 -19.28
N THR A 183 3.86 -2.35 -19.67
CA THR A 183 4.04 -3.79 -19.42
C THR A 183 4.12 -4.10 -17.92
N ALA A 184 4.92 -3.34 -17.16
CA ALA A 184 5.15 -3.60 -15.75
C ALA A 184 3.98 -3.14 -14.87
N VAL A 185 3.41 -1.94 -15.12
CA VAL A 185 2.37 -1.35 -14.28
C VAL A 185 0.96 -1.70 -14.77
N GLY A 186 0.80 -2.06 -16.04
CA GLY A 186 -0.49 -2.42 -16.64
C GLY A 186 -1.30 -1.24 -17.16
N GLU A 187 -0.78 -0.01 -17.03
CA GLU A 187 -1.40 1.21 -17.53
C GLU A 187 -0.33 2.23 -17.97
N PRO A 188 -0.64 3.15 -18.93
CA PRO A 188 0.30 4.17 -19.34
C PRO A 188 0.67 5.13 -18.20
N PRO A 189 1.90 5.74 -18.23
CA PRO A 189 2.37 6.64 -17.16
C PRO A 189 1.39 7.79 -16.85
N ALA A 190 0.81 8.42 -17.85
CA ALA A 190 -0.14 9.51 -17.67
C ALA A 190 -1.48 9.06 -17.02
N ALA A 191 -1.92 7.83 -17.30
CA ALA A 191 -3.10 7.25 -16.66
C ALA A 191 -2.82 6.93 -15.19
N TYR A 192 -1.66 6.33 -14.91
CA TYR A 192 -1.18 6.06 -13.57
C TYR A 192 -1.08 7.34 -12.73
N LEU A 193 -0.41 8.39 -13.23
CA LEU A 193 -0.29 9.69 -12.57
C LEU A 193 -1.67 10.28 -12.24
N ARG A 194 -2.61 10.24 -13.20
CA ARG A 194 -3.98 10.73 -12.99
C ARG A 194 -4.69 9.97 -11.89
N LYS A 195 -4.61 8.64 -11.89
CA LYS A 195 -5.21 7.76 -10.89
C LYS A 195 -4.61 8.03 -9.52
N TRP A 196 -3.28 8.17 -9.43
CA TRP A 196 -2.57 8.51 -8.20
C TRP A 196 -3.04 9.86 -7.63
N ARG A 197 -3.10 10.91 -8.45
CA ARG A 197 -3.61 12.23 -8.06
C ARG A 197 -5.03 12.15 -7.51
N LEU A 198 -5.92 11.45 -8.19
CA LEU A 198 -7.31 11.30 -7.77
C LEU A 198 -7.46 10.50 -6.48
N THR A 199 -6.62 9.48 -6.30
CA THR A 199 -6.59 8.70 -5.04
C THR A 199 -6.21 9.57 -3.85
N LEU A 200 -5.16 10.38 -3.96
CA LEU A 200 -4.75 11.32 -2.91
C LEU A 200 -5.80 12.44 -2.72
N ALA A 201 -6.34 12.95 -3.82
CA ALA A 201 -7.39 13.97 -3.76
C ALA A 201 -8.64 13.48 -3.03
N ARG A 202 -9.01 12.21 -3.19
CA ARG A 202 -10.12 11.60 -2.44
C ARG A 202 -9.87 11.62 -0.94
N GLN A 203 -8.67 11.28 -0.48
CA GLN A 203 -8.30 11.37 0.93
C GLN A 203 -8.42 12.81 1.46
N ASP A 204 -7.99 13.80 0.66
CA ASP A 204 -8.09 15.21 1.04
C ASP A 204 -9.55 15.69 1.11
N VAL A 205 -10.41 15.21 0.20
CA VAL A 205 -11.86 15.48 0.23
C VAL A 205 -12.49 14.88 1.50
N GLU A 206 -12.17 13.62 1.82
CA GLU A 206 -12.66 12.92 3.03
C GLU A 206 -12.18 13.59 4.33
N LYS A 207 -11.04 14.31 4.29
CA LYS A 207 -10.55 15.17 5.38
C LYS A 207 -11.22 16.55 5.43
N GLY A 208 -12.12 16.86 4.49
CA GLY A 208 -12.86 18.12 4.46
C GLY A 208 -12.16 19.28 3.73
N HIS A 209 -11.03 19.04 3.05
CA HIS A 209 -10.33 20.10 2.33
C HIS A 209 -11.19 20.68 1.20
N ARG A 210 -10.94 21.94 0.83
CA ARG A 210 -11.69 22.65 -0.23
C ARG A 210 -11.33 22.11 -1.61
N VAL A 211 -12.34 21.91 -2.45
CA VAL A 211 -12.20 21.34 -3.81
C VAL A 211 -11.25 22.15 -4.69
N ASP A 212 -11.31 23.50 -4.61
CA ASP A 212 -10.44 24.40 -5.36
C ASP A 212 -8.96 24.27 -4.96
N ALA A 213 -8.70 24.12 -3.65
CA ALA A 213 -7.36 23.88 -3.12
C ALA A 213 -6.81 22.51 -3.52
N ILE A 214 -7.65 21.48 -3.49
CA ILE A 214 -7.31 20.13 -3.93
C ILE A 214 -6.98 20.12 -5.43
N ALA A 215 -7.80 20.75 -6.26
CA ALA A 215 -7.56 20.83 -7.70
C ALA A 215 -6.20 21.43 -8.02
N ARG A 216 -5.86 22.56 -7.39
CA ARG A 216 -4.53 23.20 -7.54
C ARG A 216 -3.40 22.32 -7.04
N ARG A 217 -3.55 21.69 -5.83
CA ARG A 217 -2.53 20.81 -5.23
C ARG A 217 -2.14 19.67 -6.14
N TYR A 218 -3.10 19.09 -6.85
CA TYR A 218 -2.89 17.94 -7.72
C TYR A 218 -2.76 18.28 -9.21
N GLY A 219 -2.50 19.57 -9.54
CA GLY A 219 -2.14 20.01 -10.90
C GLY A 219 -3.30 19.97 -11.89
N TYR A 220 -4.52 20.20 -11.42
CA TYR A 220 -5.68 20.43 -12.28
C TYR A 220 -5.81 21.92 -12.61
N GLY A 221 -6.04 22.24 -13.89
CA GLY A 221 -6.17 23.62 -14.35
C GLY A 221 -7.42 24.33 -13.85
N SER A 222 -8.48 23.56 -13.48
CA SER A 222 -9.69 24.12 -12.89
C SER A 222 -10.40 23.14 -11.95
N PRO A 223 -11.21 23.63 -10.99
CA PRO A 223 -12.04 22.81 -10.11
C PRO A 223 -13.06 21.96 -10.87
N GLU A 224 -13.59 22.49 -12.00
CA GLU A 224 -14.55 21.77 -12.85
C GLU A 224 -13.87 20.59 -13.56
N GLY A 225 -12.64 20.80 -14.09
CA GLY A 225 -11.83 19.75 -14.70
C GLY A 225 -11.52 18.63 -13.70
N PHE A 226 -11.15 19.01 -12.48
CA PHE A 226 -10.96 18.08 -11.38
C PHE A 226 -12.25 17.30 -11.04
N THR A 227 -13.38 18.00 -10.87
CA THR A 227 -14.68 17.39 -10.52
C THR A 227 -15.12 16.37 -11.57
N ARG A 228 -14.96 16.68 -12.87
CA ARG A 228 -15.25 15.73 -13.96
C ARG A 228 -14.37 14.49 -13.89
N ALA A 229 -13.04 14.68 -13.69
CA ALA A 229 -12.10 13.57 -13.59
C ALA A 229 -12.40 12.69 -12.36
N PHE A 230 -12.69 13.31 -11.22
CA PHE A 230 -13.05 12.63 -9.97
C PHE A 230 -14.33 11.81 -10.13
N ARG A 231 -15.40 12.38 -10.70
CA ARG A 231 -16.65 11.67 -10.96
C ARG A 231 -16.45 10.50 -11.93
N LYS A 232 -15.63 10.67 -12.96
CA LYS A 232 -15.29 9.58 -13.88
C LYS A 232 -14.58 8.42 -13.18
N GLN A 233 -13.71 8.72 -12.23
CA GLN A 233 -12.91 7.72 -11.50
C GLN A 233 -13.70 7.00 -10.41
N PHE A 234 -14.53 7.72 -9.64
CA PHE A 234 -15.17 7.22 -8.42
C PHE A 234 -16.70 7.11 -8.50
N GLY A 235 -17.31 7.51 -9.62
CA GLY A 235 -18.78 7.48 -9.79
C GLY A 235 -19.54 8.54 -9.01
N THR A 236 -18.86 9.35 -8.18
CA THR A 236 -19.48 10.35 -7.30
C THR A 236 -18.77 11.70 -7.38
N GLN A 237 -19.43 12.76 -6.98
CA GLN A 237 -18.82 14.09 -6.89
C GLN A 237 -17.98 14.25 -5.62
N PRO A 238 -16.89 15.05 -5.64
CA PRO A 238 -16.06 15.27 -4.45
C PRO A 238 -16.86 15.76 -3.25
N ILE A 239 -17.80 16.67 -3.46
CA ILE A 239 -18.59 17.25 -2.36
C ILE A 239 -19.44 16.23 -1.60
N ALA A 240 -19.84 15.13 -2.26
CA ALA A 240 -20.63 14.07 -1.64
C ALA A 240 -19.83 13.22 -0.62
N LEU A 241 -18.50 13.24 -0.72
CA LEU A 241 -17.61 12.53 0.21
C LEU A 241 -17.07 13.44 1.32
N ARG A 242 -17.38 14.72 1.27
CA ARG A 242 -16.92 15.67 2.27
C ARG A 242 -17.67 15.45 3.60
N PRO A 243 -16.98 15.43 4.75
CA PRO A 243 -17.66 15.38 6.05
C PRO A 243 -18.67 16.52 6.17
N LYS A 244 -19.86 16.22 6.68
CA LYS A 244 -20.80 17.27 7.07
C LYS A 244 -20.16 18.07 8.22
N PRO A 245 -20.32 19.40 8.25
CA PRO A 245 -19.92 20.18 9.42
C PRO A 245 -20.59 19.56 10.66
N ALA A 246 -19.81 19.38 11.73
CA ALA A 246 -20.41 19.05 13.02
C ALA A 246 -21.38 20.19 13.39
N ALA A 247 -22.65 19.85 13.63
CA ALA A 247 -23.67 20.78 14.06
C ALA A 247 -23.37 21.31 15.47
#